data_caa9b167d9a1f4ba8522e1f827212838
#
_entry.id   caa9b167d9a1f4ba8522e1f827212838
#
_cell.length_a   1.000
_cell.length_b   1.000
_cell.length_c   1.000
_cell.angle_alpha   90.00
_cell.angle_beta   90.00
_cell.angle_gamma   90.00
#
_symmetry.space_group_name_H-M   'P 1'
#
loop_
_entity.id
_entity.type
_entity.pdbx_description
1 polymer ?
#
loop_
_entity_poly.entity_id
_entity_poly.type
_entity_poly.pdbx_seq_one_letter_code
_entity_poly.pdbx_strand_id
1 'polypeptide(L)'
;MVHLYFNIIGTVLFLVLFYGINAFVHFPFLETSANAAGIAIVHSGFNIFATLILFPFADGLVKLAKLTIPDGPEEKADEAVQMLDTRFLDSPAFALQQCKVAAAKMAELTETGLVTSVDLMASYNEADAENVDILETKVDHFEDALGTYLVKLSSEKLSPKDSQTLSMILHCIGDFERISDHTVNIMKAAREMHDKNLQFSSDGAAELAVYGKAVKDIVSLTFSVFNNEDVKKANEVEPLEQVIDSLNSSLKNHHIERLQSGKCTIELGFILSDVMTDFERISDHCSNIAVCVSQIHSGSFDTHEYLHALKKEEEFESEYKELKKQYQLPTLKA
;
A
#
# COMPACT_ATOMS: atom_id res chain seq x y z
N MET A 1 -20.23 7.59 5.69
CA MET A 1 -21.44 8.26 6.26
C MET A 1 -22.01 9.38 5.40
N VAL A 2 -21.21 10.30 4.82
CA VAL A 2 -21.71 11.39 3.96
C VAL A 2 -22.62 10.89 2.83
N HIS A 3 -22.19 9.85 2.11
CA HIS A 3 -22.97 9.23 1.03
C HIS A 3 -24.29 8.60 1.52
N LEU A 4 -24.32 8.06 2.75
CA LEU A 4 -25.53 7.53 3.35
C LEU A 4 -26.53 8.67 3.64
N TYR A 5 -26.08 9.77 4.25
CA TYR A 5 -26.92 10.92 4.52
C TYR A 5 -27.41 11.59 3.23
N PHE A 6 -26.54 11.70 2.23
CA PHE A 6 -26.93 12.20 0.90
C PHE A 6 -28.10 11.38 0.33
N ASN A 7 -27.99 10.05 0.35
CA ASN A 7 -29.05 9.19 -0.15
C ASN A 7 -30.35 9.26 0.69
N ILE A 8 -30.26 9.22 2.02
CA ILE A 8 -31.44 9.27 2.88
C ILE A 8 -32.16 10.62 2.73
N ILE A 9 -31.44 11.73 2.90
CA ILE A 9 -32.02 13.07 2.82
C ILE A 9 -32.53 13.35 1.41
N GLY A 10 -31.74 13.02 0.37
CA GLY A 10 -32.14 13.16 -1.01
C GLY A 10 -33.40 12.37 -1.36
N THR A 11 -33.52 11.13 -0.86
CA THR A 11 -34.71 10.30 -1.07
C THR A 11 -35.94 10.90 -0.40
N VAL A 12 -35.84 11.33 0.84
CA VAL A 12 -36.97 11.95 1.57
C VAL A 12 -37.41 13.23 0.88
N LEU A 13 -36.48 14.11 0.51
CA LEU A 13 -36.78 15.37 -0.20
C LEU A 13 -37.42 15.09 -1.55
N PHE A 14 -36.85 14.15 -2.33
CA PHE A 14 -37.41 13.80 -3.64
C PHE A 14 -38.85 13.25 -3.53
N LEU A 15 -39.08 12.32 -2.59
CA LEU A 15 -40.39 11.73 -2.39
C LEU A 15 -41.42 12.80 -1.97
N VAL A 16 -41.10 13.66 -1.03
CA VAL A 16 -41.99 14.71 -0.55
C VAL A 16 -42.36 15.68 -1.68
N LEU A 17 -41.35 16.15 -2.42
CA LEU A 17 -41.56 17.08 -3.54
C LEU A 17 -42.30 16.40 -4.70
N PHE A 18 -41.90 15.19 -5.07
CA PHE A 18 -42.52 14.46 -6.19
C PHE A 18 -43.98 14.15 -5.94
N TYR A 19 -44.33 13.58 -4.77
CA TYR A 19 -45.70 13.28 -4.43
C TYR A 19 -46.51 14.55 -4.11
N GLY A 20 -45.86 15.59 -3.55
CA GLY A 20 -46.50 16.91 -3.36
C GLY A 20 -46.90 17.54 -4.71
N ILE A 21 -46.05 17.50 -5.72
CA ILE A 21 -46.34 17.98 -7.06
C ILE A 21 -47.41 17.08 -7.73
N ASN A 22 -47.26 15.75 -7.56
CA ASN A 22 -48.23 14.81 -8.16
C ASN A 22 -49.65 15.01 -7.64
N ALA A 23 -49.86 15.45 -6.40
CA ALA A 23 -51.16 15.75 -5.84
C ALA A 23 -51.93 16.84 -6.62
N PHE A 24 -51.22 17.73 -7.33
CA PHE A 24 -51.80 18.79 -8.16
C PHE A 24 -51.77 18.46 -9.65
N VAL A 25 -50.68 17.83 -10.13
CA VAL A 25 -50.44 17.62 -11.58
C VAL A 25 -50.98 16.28 -12.07
N HIS A 26 -51.09 15.28 -11.18
CA HIS A 26 -51.57 13.92 -11.49
C HIS A 26 -50.77 13.29 -12.64
N PHE A 27 -49.53 12.89 -12.39
CA PHE A 27 -48.63 12.31 -13.40
C PHE A 27 -49.19 10.99 -13.97
N PRO A 28 -49.59 10.93 -15.28
CA PRO A 28 -50.22 9.73 -15.86
C PRO A 28 -49.30 8.49 -15.86
N PHE A 29 -47.99 8.68 -15.86
CA PHE A 29 -47.02 7.57 -15.92
C PHE A 29 -46.96 6.75 -14.64
N LEU A 30 -47.48 7.25 -13.50
CA LEU A 30 -47.54 6.50 -12.25
C LEU A 30 -48.52 5.31 -12.30
N GLU A 31 -49.49 5.34 -13.20
CA GLU A 31 -50.45 4.25 -13.42
C GLU A 31 -49.94 3.21 -14.44
N THR A 32 -48.77 3.45 -15.04
CA THR A 32 -48.20 2.54 -16.04
C THR A 32 -47.24 1.56 -15.40
N SER A 33 -47.11 0.36 -15.96
CA SER A 33 -46.16 -0.66 -15.48
C SER A 33 -44.73 -0.15 -15.63
N ALA A 34 -43.95 -0.27 -14.58
CA ALA A 34 -42.51 0.09 -14.58
C ALA A 34 -41.75 -0.86 -15.52
N ASN A 35 -40.94 -0.28 -16.41
CA ASN A 35 -39.99 -1.01 -17.24
C ASN A 35 -38.56 -0.58 -16.93
N ALA A 36 -37.59 -1.33 -17.42
CA ALA A 36 -36.18 -1.05 -17.13
C ALA A 36 -35.71 0.37 -17.48
N ALA A 37 -36.18 0.88 -18.63
CA ALA A 37 -35.88 2.24 -19.09
C ALA A 37 -36.50 3.30 -18.17
N GLY A 38 -37.77 3.12 -17.75
CA GLY A 38 -38.45 4.01 -16.82
C GLY A 38 -37.78 4.07 -15.46
N ILE A 39 -37.35 2.93 -14.94
CA ILE A 39 -36.58 2.85 -13.67
C ILE A 39 -35.27 3.62 -13.82
N ALA A 40 -34.54 3.44 -14.92
CA ALA A 40 -33.28 4.14 -15.17
C ALA A 40 -33.43 5.66 -15.25
N ILE A 41 -34.53 6.12 -15.93
CA ILE A 41 -34.85 7.56 -16.06
C ILE A 41 -35.16 8.17 -14.67
N VAL A 42 -36.01 7.49 -13.88
CA VAL A 42 -36.35 7.97 -12.52
C VAL A 42 -35.13 8.00 -11.64
N HIS A 43 -34.29 6.96 -11.69
CA HIS A 43 -33.04 6.91 -10.91
C HIS A 43 -32.05 8.02 -11.30
N SER A 44 -31.87 8.26 -12.60
CA SER A 44 -30.99 9.33 -13.07
C SER A 44 -31.55 10.70 -12.70
N GLY A 45 -32.87 10.90 -12.86
CA GLY A 45 -33.55 12.14 -12.44
C GLY A 45 -33.40 12.41 -10.95
N PHE A 46 -33.56 11.38 -10.11
CA PHE A 46 -33.35 11.44 -8.67
C PHE A 46 -31.93 11.88 -8.34
N ASN A 47 -30.91 11.24 -8.92
CA ASN A 47 -29.52 11.57 -8.62
C ASN A 47 -29.15 13.00 -9.03
N ILE A 48 -29.58 13.46 -10.21
CA ILE A 48 -29.38 14.83 -10.67
C ILE A 48 -30.06 15.83 -9.72
N PHE A 49 -31.30 15.58 -9.37
CA PHE A 49 -32.09 16.42 -8.47
C PHE A 49 -31.45 16.48 -7.07
N ALA A 50 -31.11 15.33 -6.48
CA ALA A 50 -30.48 15.25 -5.17
C ALA A 50 -29.14 15.98 -5.15
N THR A 51 -28.31 15.83 -6.20
CA THR A 51 -27.02 16.51 -6.32
C THR A 51 -27.21 18.03 -6.37
N LEU A 52 -28.10 18.53 -7.24
CA LEU A 52 -28.34 19.97 -7.38
C LEU A 52 -28.84 20.63 -6.09
N ILE A 53 -29.70 19.94 -5.33
CA ILE A 53 -30.24 20.49 -4.09
C ILE A 53 -29.25 20.35 -2.92
N LEU A 54 -28.56 19.23 -2.80
CA LEU A 54 -27.70 18.96 -1.64
C LEU A 54 -26.28 19.49 -1.80
N PHE A 55 -25.82 19.77 -3.02
CA PHE A 55 -24.47 20.30 -3.27
C PHE A 55 -24.16 21.58 -2.46
N PRO A 56 -25.04 22.59 -2.38
CA PRO A 56 -24.81 23.77 -1.56
C PRO A 56 -24.70 23.47 -0.06
N PHE A 57 -25.17 22.30 0.39
CA PHE A 57 -25.19 21.86 1.78
C PHE A 57 -24.14 20.77 2.06
N ALA A 58 -23.17 20.57 1.18
CA ALA A 58 -22.14 19.54 1.32
C ALA A 58 -21.41 19.62 2.68
N ASP A 59 -21.02 20.81 3.11
CA ASP A 59 -20.40 21.03 4.43
C ASP A 59 -21.32 20.65 5.60
N GLY A 60 -22.63 20.82 5.43
CA GLY A 60 -23.65 20.39 6.41
C GLY A 60 -23.71 18.86 6.53
N LEU A 61 -23.61 18.15 5.38
CA LEU A 61 -23.57 16.67 5.36
C LEU A 61 -22.30 16.14 6.02
N VAL A 62 -21.16 16.80 5.79
CA VAL A 62 -19.89 16.46 6.46
C VAL A 62 -19.99 16.68 7.97
N LYS A 63 -20.54 17.81 8.41
CA LYS A 63 -20.78 18.07 9.85
C LYS A 63 -21.72 17.03 10.49
N LEU A 64 -22.76 16.63 9.78
CA LEU A 64 -23.69 15.60 10.24
C LEU A 64 -23.01 14.22 10.34
N ALA A 65 -22.14 13.91 9.38
CA ALA A 65 -21.34 12.67 9.41
C ALA A 65 -20.38 12.65 10.62
N LYS A 66 -19.69 13.73 10.90
CA LYS A 66 -18.79 13.90 12.07
C LYS A 66 -19.55 13.89 13.41
N LEU A 67 -20.77 14.37 13.45
CA LEU A 67 -21.62 14.32 14.65
C LEU A 67 -22.07 12.89 14.97
N THR A 68 -22.20 12.04 13.96
CA THR A 68 -22.70 10.66 14.12
C THR A 68 -21.57 9.67 14.38
N ILE A 69 -20.43 9.90 13.74
CA ILE A 69 -19.16 9.23 14.03
C ILE A 69 -18.22 10.35 14.44
N PRO A 70 -18.12 10.63 15.74
CA PRO A 70 -17.14 11.59 16.22
C PRO A 70 -15.76 11.10 15.81
N ASP A 71 -14.95 12.05 15.33
CA ASP A 71 -13.52 11.81 15.19
C ASP A 71 -13.05 11.16 16.51
N GLY A 72 -12.29 10.08 16.45
CA GLY A 72 -11.78 9.40 17.65
C GLY A 72 -11.10 10.40 18.60
N PRO A 73 -10.79 10.03 19.86
CA PRO A 73 -10.10 10.93 20.76
C PRO A 73 -8.89 11.51 19.99
N GLU A 74 -8.72 12.85 20.05
CA GLU A 74 -7.58 13.54 19.42
C GLU A 74 -6.32 12.74 19.77
N GLU A 75 -5.88 11.89 18.86
CA GLU A 75 -4.56 11.28 18.96
C GLU A 75 -3.59 12.45 19.09
N LYS A 76 -2.68 12.37 20.05
CA LYS A 76 -1.55 13.29 20.25
C LYS A 76 -1.08 13.72 18.88
N ALA A 77 -1.20 15.02 18.57
CA ALA A 77 -1.02 15.62 17.26
C ALA A 77 -0.06 14.81 16.40
N ASP A 78 -0.58 14.30 15.30
CA ASP A 78 0.02 13.27 14.46
C ASP A 78 1.52 13.53 14.31
N GLU A 79 2.34 12.55 14.62
CA GLU A 79 3.81 12.68 14.62
C GLU A 79 4.30 13.26 13.29
N ALA A 80 3.68 12.85 12.18
CA ALA A 80 3.96 13.38 10.85
C ALA A 80 3.66 14.88 10.74
N VAL A 81 2.52 15.33 11.26
CA VAL A 81 2.11 16.76 11.22
C VAL A 81 3.02 17.61 12.10
N GLN A 82 3.51 17.09 13.23
CA GLN A 82 4.48 17.82 14.08
C GLN A 82 5.83 18.01 13.39
N MET A 83 6.26 17.02 12.60
CA MET A 83 7.54 17.08 11.88
C MET A 83 7.50 18.01 10.67
N LEU A 84 6.33 18.18 10.04
CA LEU A 84 6.12 18.89 8.76
C LEU A 84 5.40 20.23 8.95
N ASP A 85 5.90 21.06 9.86
CA ASP A 85 5.32 22.39 10.13
C ASP A 85 5.49 23.33 8.92
N THR A 86 4.37 23.89 8.46
CA THR A 86 4.35 24.82 7.30
C THR A 86 5.18 26.08 7.51
N ARG A 87 5.50 26.45 8.75
CA ARG A 87 6.39 27.59 9.06
C ARG A 87 7.83 27.37 8.58
N PHE A 88 8.23 26.11 8.40
CA PHE A 88 9.57 25.80 7.88
C PHE A 88 9.70 26.02 6.38
N LEU A 89 8.60 26.20 5.64
CA LEU A 89 8.63 26.53 4.20
C LEU A 89 9.36 27.84 3.91
N ASP A 90 9.41 28.77 4.87
CA ASP A 90 10.22 29.99 4.77
C ASP A 90 11.75 29.70 4.68
N SER A 91 12.16 28.49 5.03
CA SER A 91 13.55 28.00 4.91
C SER A 91 13.58 26.65 4.17
N PRO A 92 13.51 26.65 2.81
CA PRO A 92 13.29 25.46 2.02
C PRO A 92 14.29 24.30 2.27
N ALA A 93 15.56 24.62 2.48
CA ALA A 93 16.59 23.61 2.78
C ALA A 93 16.33 22.92 4.13
N PHE A 94 15.88 23.65 5.15
CA PHE A 94 15.49 23.09 6.43
C PHE A 94 14.20 22.26 6.31
N ALA A 95 13.21 22.77 5.59
CA ALA A 95 11.96 22.06 5.32
C ALA A 95 12.23 20.70 4.63
N LEU A 96 13.12 20.67 3.63
CA LEU A 96 13.52 19.43 2.96
C LEU A 96 14.21 18.45 3.91
N GLN A 97 15.03 18.95 4.84
CA GLN A 97 15.66 18.09 5.85
C GLN A 97 14.61 17.46 6.78
N GLN A 98 13.53 18.19 7.14
CA GLN A 98 12.42 17.61 7.89
C GLN A 98 11.67 16.55 7.07
N CYS A 99 11.48 16.75 5.77
CA CYS A 99 10.91 15.72 4.89
C CYS A 99 11.76 14.45 4.86
N LYS A 100 13.09 14.56 4.81
CA LYS A 100 13.99 13.39 4.89
C LYS A 100 13.81 12.62 6.20
N VAL A 101 13.73 13.32 7.33
CA VAL A 101 13.55 12.68 8.65
C VAL A 101 12.19 12.00 8.73
N ALA A 102 11.13 12.65 8.23
CA ALA A 102 9.78 12.08 8.19
C ALA A 102 9.71 10.85 7.27
N ALA A 103 10.33 10.89 6.08
CA ALA A 103 10.38 9.75 5.16
C ALA A 103 11.20 8.57 5.74
N ALA A 104 12.31 8.85 6.43
CA ALA A 104 13.07 7.82 7.15
C ALA A 104 12.24 7.17 8.26
N LYS A 105 11.42 7.95 8.98
CA LYS A 105 10.50 7.42 9.98
C LYS A 105 9.41 6.54 9.36
N MET A 106 8.84 6.96 8.25
CA MET A 106 7.88 6.18 7.47
C MET A 106 8.48 4.83 7.06
N ALA A 107 9.72 4.82 6.52
CA ALA A 107 10.45 3.60 6.16
C ALA A 107 10.65 2.66 7.36
N GLU A 108 11.03 3.19 8.53
CA GLU A 108 11.19 2.42 9.78
C GLU A 108 9.87 1.74 10.21
N LEU A 109 8.74 2.46 10.13
CA LEU A 109 7.42 1.92 10.48
C LEU A 109 7.02 0.80 9.51
N THR A 110 7.23 1.00 8.20
CA THR A 110 6.96 0.01 7.15
C THR A 110 7.81 -1.26 7.35
N GLU A 111 9.12 -1.13 7.62
CA GLU A 111 10.00 -2.27 7.89
C GLU A 111 9.56 -3.04 9.14
N THR A 112 9.20 -2.32 10.21
CA THR A 112 8.71 -2.93 11.44
C THR A 112 7.43 -3.72 11.21
N GLY A 113 6.48 -3.16 10.48
CA GLY A 113 5.24 -3.82 10.09
C GLY A 113 5.50 -5.10 9.30
N LEU A 114 6.38 -5.03 8.29
CA LEU A 114 6.72 -6.20 7.47
C LEU A 114 7.36 -7.32 8.29
N VAL A 115 8.36 -7.01 9.10
CA VAL A 115 9.03 -8.01 9.94
C VAL A 115 8.00 -8.70 10.84
N THR A 116 7.14 -7.91 11.49
CA THR A 116 6.06 -8.44 12.35
C THR A 116 5.11 -9.34 11.58
N SER A 117 4.63 -8.92 10.39
CA SER A 117 3.68 -9.71 9.59
C SER A 117 4.26 -11.02 9.08
N VAL A 118 5.53 -11.03 8.65
CA VAL A 118 6.21 -12.25 8.24
C VAL A 118 6.38 -13.21 9.43
N ASP A 119 6.68 -12.68 10.62
CA ASP A 119 6.84 -13.51 11.82
C ASP A 119 5.50 -14.07 12.31
N LEU A 120 4.37 -13.36 12.11
CA LEU A 120 3.01 -13.84 12.38
C LEU A 120 2.64 -15.09 11.55
N MET A 121 3.20 -15.28 10.37
CA MET A 121 2.99 -16.50 9.56
C MET A 121 3.53 -17.76 10.24
N ALA A 122 4.56 -17.63 11.07
CA ALA A 122 5.13 -18.74 11.84
C ALA A 122 4.51 -18.89 13.24
N SER A 123 4.13 -17.78 13.86
CA SER A 123 3.59 -17.76 15.22
C SER A 123 2.63 -16.58 15.37
N TYR A 124 1.34 -16.84 15.17
CA TYR A 124 0.31 -15.82 15.25
C TYR A 124 0.07 -15.36 16.70
N ASN A 125 -0.08 -14.05 16.85
CA ASN A 125 -0.57 -13.44 18.07
C ASN A 125 -1.38 -12.16 17.74
N GLU A 126 -2.51 -11.97 18.40
CA GLU A 126 -3.47 -10.90 18.09
C GLU A 126 -2.89 -9.49 18.36
N ALA A 127 -2.09 -9.33 19.42
CA ALA A 127 -1.53 -8.02 19.75
C ALA A 127 -0.53 -7.52 18.69
N ASP A 128 0.27 -8.42 18.10
CA ASP A 128 1.18 -8.08 16.99
C ASP A 128 0.38 -7.83 15.71
N ALA A 129 -0.70 -8.55 15.46
CA ALA A 129 -1.58 -8.32 14.32
C ALA A 129 -2.28 -6.95 14.40
N GLU A 130 -2.80 -6.57 15.57
CA GLU A 130 -3.35 -5.22 15.81
C GLU A 130 -2.29 -4.14 15.65
N ASN A 131 -1.04 -4.41 16.08
CA ASN A 131 0.05 -3.47 15.91
C ASN A 131 0.40 -3.22 14.43
N VAL A 132 0.30 -4.24 13.57
CA VAL A 132 0.48 -4.07 12.11
C VAL A 132 -0.55 -3.11 11.53
N ASP A 133 -1.84 -3.25 11.88
CA ASP A 133 -2.89 -2.33 11.44
C ASP A 133 -2.62 -0.88 11.90
N ILE A 134 -2.09 -0.71 13.14
CA ILE A 134 -1.71 0.61 13.68
C ILE A 134 -0.51 1.19 12.91
N LEU A 135 0.48 0.37 12.56
CA LEU A 135 1.66 0.82 11.82
C LEU A 135 1.31 1.27 10.41
N GLU A 136 0.46 0.51 9.70
CA GLU A 136 -0.04 0.87 8.37
C GLU A 136 -0.80 2.20 8.40
N THR A 137 -1.74 2.39 9.32
CA THR A 137 -2.46 3.66 9.49
C THR A 137 -1.50 4.85 9.70
N LYS A 138 -0.39 4.64 10.42
CA LYS A 138 0.64 5.68 10.57
C LYS A 138 1.40 5.94 9.29
N VAL A 139 1.73 4.88 8.52
CA VAL A 139 2.41 5.00 7.23
C VAL A 139 1.56 5.79 6.25
N ASP A 140 0.25 5.53 6.17
CA ASP A 140 -0.72 6.30 5.38
C ASP A 140 -0.71 7.78 5.75
N HIS A 141 -0.75 8.08 7.05
CA HIS A 141 -0.70 9.48 7.53
C HIS A 141 0.62 10.16 7.15
N PHE A 142 1.76 9.45 7.19
CA PHE A 142 3.04 9.98 6.74
C PHE A 142 3.05 10.24 5.22
N GLU A 143 2.48 9.33 4.41
CA GLU A 143 2.38 9.50 2.96
C GLU A 143 1.58 10.77 2.62
N ASP A 144 0.36 10.91 3.13
CA ASP A 144 -0.53 12.05 2.91
C ASP A 144 0.12 13.38 3.34
N ALA A 145 0.74 13.41 4.54
CA ALA A 145 1.38 14.60 5.08
C ALA A 145 2.62 14.99 4.27
N LEU A 146 3.50 14.03 3.97
CA LEU A 146 4.70 14.23 3.16
C LEU A 146 4.35 14.65 1.73
N GLY A 147 3.42 13.97 1.06
CA GLY A 147 2.98 14.29 -0.29
C GLY A 147 2.48 15.72 -0.38
N THR A 148 1.58 16.11 0.53
CA THR A 148 1.04 17.48 0.61
C THR A 148 2.12 18.50 0.89
N TYR A 149 3.05 18.22 1.80
CA TYR A 149 4.11 19.15 2.20
C TYR A 149 5.16 19.32 1.10
N LEU A 150 5.59 18.22 0.45
CA LEU A 150 6.55 18.24 -0.66
C LEU A 150 6.01 19.00 -1.87
N VAL A 151 4.72 18.88 -2.18
CA VAL A 151 4.08 19.68 -3.25
C VAL A 151 4.15 21.17 -2.93
N LYS A 152 3.91 21.58 -1.68
CA LYS A 152 4.07 22.99 -1.27
C LYS A 152 5.53 23.44 -1.37
N LEU A 153 6.45 22.61 -0.87
CA LEU A 153 7.88 22.89 -0.89
C LEU A 153 8.44 23.01 -2.32
N SER A 154 7.89 22.26 -3.28
CA SER A 154 8.31 22.33 -4.69
C SER A 154 8.05 23.69 -5.35
N SER A 155 7.15 24.51 -4.77
CA SER A 155 6.86 25.86 -5.23
C SER A 155 7.88 26.90 -4.72
N GLU A 156 8.73 26.51 -3.78
CA GLU A 156 9.75 27.37 -3.19
C GLU A 156 11.07 27.33 -4.00
N LYS A 157 11.96 28.27 -3.70
CA LYS A 157 13.28 28.32 -4.38
C LYS A 157 14.23 27.27 -3.80
N LEU A 158 14.33 26.16 -4.47
CA LEU A 158 15.25 25.06 -4.14
C LEU A 158 16.52 25.12 -5.00
N SER A 159 17.63 24.59 -4.46
CA SER A 159 18.80 24.30 -5.29
C SER A 159 18.51 23.12 -6.22
N PRO A 160 19.25 22.95 -7.35
CA PRO A 160 19.07 21.79 -8.22
C PRO A 160 19.18 20.45 -7.47
N LYS A 161 20.12 20.35 -6.53
CA LYS A 161 20.30 19.16 -5.68
C LYS A 161 19.10 18.92 -4.76
N ASP A 162 18.59 19.99 -4.13
CA ASP A 162 17.43 19.87 -3.24
C ASP A 162 16.16 19.48 -4.02
N SER A 163 15.99 20.00 -5.24
CA SER A 163 14.90 19.61 -6.12
C SER A 163 14.96 18.14 -6.52
N GLN A 164 16.16 17.61 -6.78
CA GLN A 164 16.36 16.18 -7.05
C GLN A 164 15.99 15.34 -5.83
N THR A 165 16.47 15.70 -4.65
CA THR A 165 16.11 15.00 -3.40
C THR A 165 14.61 15.05 -3.11
N LEU A 166 13.97 16.22 -3.29
CA LEU A 166 12.51 16.37 -3.16
C LEU A 166 11.78 15.40 -4.09
N SER A 167 12.21 15.36 -5.37
CA SER A 167 11.61 14.47 -6.37
C SER A 167 11.77 13.00 -5.98
N MET A 168 12.95 12.60 -5.50
CA MET A 168 13.20 11.23 -5.01
C MET A 168 12.23 10.86 -3.87
N ILE A 169 12.14 11.69 -2.83
CA ILE A 169 11.25 11.41 -1.71
C ILE A 169 9.81 11.27 -2.20
N LEU A 170 9.34 12.18 -3.04
CA LEU A 170 7.98 12.18 -3.57
C LEU A 170 7.65 10.91 -4.37
N HIS A 171 8.63 10.36 -5.09
CA HIS A 171 8.45 9.09 -5.80
C HIS A 171 8.47 7.89 -4.86
N CYS A 172 9.34 7.89 -3.84
CA CYS A 172 9.52 6.71 -2.98
C CYS A 172 8.42 6.54 -1.90
N ILE A 173 7.79 7.63 -1.44
CA ILE A 173 6.77 7.52 -0.37
C ILE A 173 5.58 6.66 -0.79
N GLY A 174 5.16 6.71 -2.04
CA GLY A 174 4.11 5.83 -2.55
C GLY A 174 4.52 4.35 -2.59
N ASP A 175 5.80 4.04 -2.84
CA ASP A 175 6.30 2.66 -2.76
C ASP A 175 6.37 2.18 -1.30
N PHE A 176 6.66 3.05 -0.32
CA PHE A 176 6.62 2.68 1.11
C PHE A 176 5.20 2.35 1.57
N GLU A 177 4.20 3.16 1.17
CA GLU A 177 2.78 2.91 1.44
C GLU A 177 2.36 1.56 0.84
N ARG A 178 2.71 1.28 -0.43
CA ARG A 178 2.40 0.01 -1.09
C ARG A 178 3.03 -1.19 -0.38
N ILE A 179 4.28 -1.09 0.08
CA ILE A 179 4.90 -2.13 0.90
C ILE A 179 4.10 -2.34 2.19
N SER A 180 3.65 -1.26 2.84
CA SER A 180 2.84 -1.32 4.05
C SER A 180 1.48 -1.98 3.83
N ASP A 181 0.79 -1.67 2.73
CA ASP A 181 -0.46 -2.30 2.30
C ASP A 181 -0.31 -3.82 2.15
N HIS A 182 0.75 -4.27 1.45
CA HIS A 182 1.05 -5.69 1.29
C HIS A 182 1.37 -6.37 2.63
N THR A 183 1.97 -5.64 3.56
CA THR A 183 2.24 -6.10 4.94
C THR A 183 0.95 -6.48 5.68
N VAL A 184 -0.09 -5.65 5.55
CA VAL A 184 -1.42 -5.93 6.13
C VAL A 184 -2.07 -7.17 5.49
N ASN A 185 -1.87 -7.38 4.18
CA ASN A 185 -2.39 -8.59 3.52
C ASN A 185 -1.72 -9.86 4.07
N ILE A 186 -0.41 -9.85 4.29
CA ILE A 186 0.33 -10.95 4.90
C ILE A 186 -0.19 -11.23 6.33
N MET A 187 -0.39 -10.19 7.13
CA MET A 187 -0.97 -10.32 8.47
C MET A 187 -2.38 -10.93 8.42
N LYS A 188 -3.22 -10.48 7.48
CA LYS A 188 -4.58 -11.06 7.28
C LYS A 188 -4.52 -12.54 6.90
N ALA A 189 -3.56 -12.94 6.07
CA ALA A 189 -3.32 -14.35 5.73
C ALA A 189 -2.93 -15.17 6.97
N ALA A 190 -2.06 -14.63 7.84
CA ALA A 190 -1.69 -15.27 9.11
C ALA A 190 -2.89 -15.39 10.06
N ARG A 191 -3.74 -14.36 10.17
CA ARG A 191 -4.98 -14.37 10.95
C ARG A 191 -5.94 -15.42 10.42
N GLU A 192 -6.15 -15.51 9.11
CA GLU A 192 -7.00 -16.52 8.49
C GLU A 192 -6.53 -17.94 8.79
N MET A 193 -5.21 -18.21 8.72
CA MET A 193 -4.64 -19.50 9.09
C MET A 193 -4.90 -19.82 10.56
N HIS A 194 -4.74 -18.85 11.45
CA HIS A 194 -5.00 -19.02 12.88
C HIS A 194 -6.46 -19.36 13.16
N ASP A 195 -7.38 -18.56 12.64
CA ASP A 195 -8.83 -18.69 12.87
C ASP A 195 -9.40 -20.01 12.34
N LYS A 196 -8.87 -20.49 11.23
CA LYS A 196 -9.25 -21.77 10.62
C LYS A 196 -8.41 -22.96 11.10
N ASN A 197 -7.47 -22.73 12.00
CA ASN A 197 -6.53 -23.73 12.53
C ASN A 197 -5.79 -24.48 11.41
N LEU A 198 -5.34 -23.73 10.38
CA LEU A 198 -4.59 -24.24 9.25
C LEU A 198 -3.09 -24.12 9.51
N GLN A 199 -2.32 -25.12 9.04
CA GLN A 199 -0.86 -25.12 9.16
C GLN A 199 -0.24 -25.68 7.88
N PHE A 200 0.85 -25.04 7.43
CA PHE A 200 1.67 -25.59 6.37
C PHE A 200 2.38 -26.87 6.83
N SER A 201 2.69 -27.77 5.89
CA SER A 201 3.60 -28.86 6.17
C SER A 201 4.97 -28.36 6.63
N SER A 202 5.75 -29.19 7.33
CA SER A 202 7.11 -28.83 7.77
C SER A 202 7.98 -28.31 6.64
N ASP A 203 7.89 -28.91 5.45
CA ASP A 203 8.64 -28.51 4.27
C ASP A 203 8.14 -27.18 3.72
N GLY A 204 6.80 -27.00 3.61
CA GLY A 204 6.21 -25.74 3.16
C GLY A 204 6.52 -24.57 4.09
N ALA A 205 6.46 -24.79 5.40
CA ALA A 205 6.82 -23.77 6.40
C ALA A 205 8.32 -23.41 6.32
N ALA A 206 9.20 -24.39 6.12
CA ALA A 206 10.63 -24.13 5.99
C ALA A 206 10.97 -23.36 4.70
N GLU A 207 10.31 -23.68 3.58
CA GLU A 207 10.46 -22.93 2.33
C GLU A 207 9.94 -21.48 2.47
N LEU A 208 8.76 -21.29 3.08
CA LEU A 208 8.19 -19.96 3.31
C LEU A 208 9.08 -19.13 4.25
N ALA A 209 9.73 -19.74 5.23
CA ALA A 209 10.67 -19.06 6.12
C ALA A 209 11.90 -18.54 5.37
N VAL A 210 12.43 -19.29 4.38
CA VAL A 210 13.55 -18.83 3.54
C VAL A 210 13.08 -17.65 2.66
N TYR A 211 11.89 -17.76 2.06
CA TYR A 211 11.34 -16.72 1.22
C TYR A 211 11.06 -15.42 2.03
N GLY A 212 10.39 -15.53 3.16
CA GLY A 212 10.13 -14.40 4.06
C GLY A 212 11.41 -13.74 4.57
N LYS A 213 12.49 -14.53 4.80
CA LYS A 213 13.81 -13.97 5.16
C LYS A 213 14.37 -13.11 4.01
N ALA A 214 14.31 -13.59 2.76
CA ALA A 214 14.78 -12.83 1.61
C ALA A 214 14.01 -11.50 1.44
N VAL A 215 12.68 -11.52 1.66
CA VAL A 215 11.83 -10.33 1.60
C VAL A 215 12.15 -9.34 2.73
N LYS A 216 12.39 -9.81 3.94
CA LYS A 216 12.85 -8.94 5.04
C LYS A 216 14.21 -8.29 4.72
N ASP A 217 15.14 -9.06 4.19
CA ASP A 217 16.49 -8.60 3.88
C ASP A 217 16.49 -7.56 2.74
N ILE A 218 15.66 -7.74 1.68
CA ILE A 218 15.56 -6.74 0.59
C ILE A 218 14.95 -5.43 1.07
N VAL A 219 13.95 -5.45 1.93
CA VAL A 219 13.34 -4.23 2.48
C VAL A 219 14.34 -3.49 3.37
N SER A 220 15.05 -4.19 4.25
CA SER A 220 16.09 -3.60 5.08
C SER A 220 17.22 -2.99 4.26
N LEU A 221 17.69 -3.68 3.23
CA LEU A 221 18.69 -3.17 2.29
C LEU A 221 18.20 -1.90 1.59
N THR A 222 16.98 -1.94 1.02
CA THR A 222 16.39 -0.84 0.26
C THR A 222 16.21 0.40 1.12
N PHE A 223 15.71 0.25 2.34
CA PHE A 223 15.52 1.39 3.25
C PHE A 223 16.85 1.95 3.76
N SER A 224 17.88 1.10 3.94
CA SER A 224 19.23 1.58 4.18
C SER A 224 19.78 2.37 3.01
N VAL A 225 19.55 1.92 1.77
CA VAL A 225 19.91 2.62 0.52
C VAL A 225 19.22 3.99 0.44
N PHE A 226 17.92 4.04 0.67
CA PHE A 226 17.15 5.28 0.66
C PHE A 226 17.62 6.28 1.73
N ASN A 227 17.76 5.83 2.98
CA ASN A 227 18.12 6.70 4.10
C ASN A 227 19.53 7.31 3.96
N ASN A 228 20.46 6.57 3.33
CA ASN A 228 21.82 7.01 3.13
C ASN A 228 22.09 7.60 1.74
N GLU A 229 21.12 7.58 0.85
CA GLU A 229 21.27 7.95 -0.58
C GLU A 229 22.46 7.19 -1.23
N ASP A 230 22.62 5.90 -0.88
CA ASP A 230 23.77 5.08 -1.26
C ASP A 230 23.55 4.43 -2.64
N VAL A 231 23.96 5.15 -3.69
CA VAL A 231 23.84 4.70 -5.10
C VAL A 231 24.60 3.39 -5.37
N LYS A 232 25.70 3.12 -4.64
CA LYS A 232 26.47 1.88 -4.85
C LYS A 232 25.70 0.67 -4.32
N LYS A 233 25.18 0.79 -3.09
CA LYS A 233 24.36 -0.27 -2.51
C LYS A 233 23.01 -0.45 -3.22
N ALA A 234 22.50 0.57 -3.90
CA ALA A 234 21.27 0.43 -4.70
C ALA A 234 21.39 -0.67 -5.77
N ASN A 235 22.60 -0.88 -6.30
CA ASN A 235 22.85 -1.95 -7.28
C ASN A 235 22.75 -3.37 -6.70
N GLU A 236 22.83 -3.52 -5.37
CA GLU A 236 22.69 -4.82 -4.66
C GLU A 236 21.22 -5.26 -4.53
N VAL A 237 20.26 -4.34 -4.71
CA VAL A 237 18.82 -4.63 -4.53
C VAL A 237 18.30 -5.51 -5.65
N GLU A 238 18.63 -5.21 -6.91
CA GLU A 238 18.12 -5.94 -8.08
C GLU A 238 18.58 -7.41 -8.14
N PRO A 239 19.84 -7.78 -7.80
CA PRO A 239 20.22 -9.19 -7.68
C PRO A 239 19.39 -9.97 -6.65
N LEU A 240 19.03 -9.33 -5.53
CA LEU A 240 18.22 -9.95 -4.48
C LEU A 240 16.74 -10.07 -4.92
N GLU A 241 16.20 -9.06 -5.63
CA GLU A 241 14.87 -9.13 -6.25
C GLU A 241 14.77 -10.33 -7.19
N GLN A 242 15.77 -10.55 -8.07
CA GLN A 242 15.78 -11.72 -8.95
C GLN A 242 15.88 -13.06 -8.23
N VAL A 243 16.54 -13.11 -7.08
CA VAL A 243 16.53 -14.30 -6.21
C VAL A 243 15.13 -14.52 -5.65
N ILE A 244 14.42 -13.47 -5.23
CA ILE A 244 13.05 -13.53 -4.74
C ILE A 244 12.11 -14.07 -5.81
N ASP A 245 12.22 -13.61 -7.06
CA ASP A 245 11.49 -14.13 -8.21
C ASP A 245 11.77 -15.62 -8.47
N SER A 246 13.03 -16.03 -8.37
CA SER A 246 13.41 -17.44 -8.49
C SER A 246 12.83 -18.31 -7.37
N LEU A 247 12.78 -17.77 -6.14
CA LEU A 247 12.14 -18.42 -4.99
C LEU A 247 10.63 -18.56 -5.22
N ASN A 248 9.94 -17.50 -5.65
CA ASN A 248 8.52 -17.53 -6.01
C ASN A 248 8.20 -18.67 -6.97
N SER A 249 8.92 -18.72 -8.07
CA SER A 249 8.75 -19.77 -9.10
C SER A 249 8.99 -21.17 -8.54
N SER A 250 10.00 -21.35 -7.68
CA SER A 250 10.33 -22.66 -7.09
C SER A 250 9.28 -23.09 -6.07
N LEU A 251 8.84 -22.20 -5.17
CA LEU A 251 7.79 -22.50 -4.19
C LEU A 251 6.47 -22.86 -4.86
N LYS A 252 6.11 -22.19 -5.96
CA LYS A 252 4.93 -22.49 -6.77
C LYS A 252 4.94 -23.92 -7.28
N ASN A 253 6.08 -24.37 -7.83
CA ASN A 253 6.25 -25.73 -8.34
C ASN A 253 6.17 -26.76 -7.21
N HIS A 254 6.89 -26.56 -6.10
CA HIS A 254 6.85 -27.43 -4.94
C HIS A 254 5.46 -27.51 -4.31
N HIS A 255 4.71 -26.40 -4.29
CA HIS A 255 3.34 -26.41 -3.81
C HIS A 255 2.42 -27.26 -4.70
N ILE A 256 2.55 -27.18 -6.02
CA ILE A 256 1.80 -28.02 -6.96
C ILE A 256 2.11 -29.52 -6.70
N GLU A 257 3.37 -29.88 -6.48
CA GLU A 257 3.77 -31.25 -6.14
C GLU A 257 3.16 -31.73 -4.81
N ARG A 258 3.13 -30.86 -3.80
CA ARG A 258 2.46 -31.13 -2.51
C ARG A 258 0.95 -31.31 -2.66
N LEU A 259 0.29 -30.52 -3.50
CA LEU A 259 -1.14 -30.68 -3.80
C LEU A 259 -1.41 -32.03 -4.50
N GLN A 260 -0.63 -32.38 -5.51
CA GLN A 260 -0.78 -33.65 -6.25
C GLN A 260 -0.52 -34.89 -5.38
N SER A 261 0.36 -34.77 -4.40
CA SER A 261 0.67 -35.83 -3.45
C SER A 261 -0.25 -35.89 -2.23
N GLY A 262 -1.24 -34.97 -2.14
CA GLY A 262 -2.17 -34.91 -1.01
C GLY A 262 -1.54 -34.42 0.31
N LYS A 263 -0.33 -33.83 0.25
CA LYS A 263 0.39 -33.26 1.41
C LYS A 263 0.00 -31.80 1.71
N CYS A 264 -0.90 -31.21 0.92
CA CYS A 264 -1.41 -29.84 1.10
C CYS A 264 -2.88 -29.76 0.69
N THR A 265 -3.62 -28.81 1.26
CA THR A 265 -5.02 -28.56 0.91
C THR A 265 -5.11 -27.43 -0.13
N ILE A 266 -6.21 -27.40 -0.89
CA ILE A 266 -6.50 -26.30 -1.84
C ILE A 266 -6.60 -24.96 -1.10
N GLU A 267 -7.19 -24.96 0.08
CA GLU A 267 -7.38 -23.75 0.90
C GLU A 267 -6.03 -23.14 1.30
N LEU A 268 -5.10 -23.95 1.81
CA LEU A 268 -3.72 -23.50 2.08
C LEU A 268 -2.99 -23.05 0.80
N GLY A 269 -3.37 -23.60 -0.36
CA GLY A 269 -2.85 -23.20 -1.65
C GLY A 269 -3.22 -21.76 -2.01
N PHE A 270 -4.44 -21.35 -1.74
CA PHE A 270 -4.87 -19.96 -1.96
C PHE A 270 -4.12 -18.99 -1.03
N ILE A 271 -4.08 -19.30 0.27
CA ILE A 271 -3.35 -18.48 1.24
C ILE A 271 -1.87 -18.34 0.85
N LEU A 272 -1.21 -19.44 0.48
CA LEU A 272 0.18 -19.41 0.03
C LEU A 272 0.35 -18.55 -1.23
N SER A 273 -0.56 -18.69 -2.21
CA SER A 273 -0.51 -17.92 -3.45
C SER A 273 -0.63 -16.42 -3.20
N ASP A 274 -1.51 -16.01 -2.29
CA ASP A 274 -1.70 -14.61 -1.93
C ASP A 274 -0.46 -14.05 -1.24
N VAL A 275 0.07 -14.73 -0.22
CA VAL A 275 1.32 -14.35 0.46
C VAL A 275 2.50 -14.26 -0.50
N MET A 276 2.62 -15.21 -1.43
CA MET A 276 3.68 -15.20 -2.44
C MET A 276 3.56 -14.01 -3.40
N THR A 277 2.32 -13.62 -3.74
CA THR A 277 2.06 -12.43 -4.56
C THR A 277 2.44 -11.16 -3.81
N ASP A 278 2.08 -11.06 -2.52
CA ASP A 278 2.46 -9.91 -1.69
C ASP A 278 3.99 -9.80 -1.54
N PHE A 279 4.70 -10.92 -1.35
CA PHE A 279 6.16 -10.94 -1.28
C PHE A 279 6.83 -10.48 -2.58
N GLU A 280 6.33 -10.92 -3.74
CA GLU A 280 6.78 -10.49 -5.06
C GLU A 280 6.56 -8.98 -5.25
N ARG A 281 5.36 -8.47 -4.91
CA ARG A 281 5.06 -7.03 -5.01
C ARG A 281 5.92 -6.17 -4.10
N ILE A 282 6.20 -6.62 -2.89
CA ILE A 282 7.12 -5.94 -1.97
C ILE A 282 8.51 -5.83 -2.61
N SER A 283 9.04 -6.89 -3.21
CA SER A 283 10.35 -6.85 -3.87
C SER A 283 10.37 -5.94 -5.11
N ASP A 284 9.28 -5.91 -5.90
CA ASP A 284 9.09 -4.97 -7.02
C ASP A 284 9.19 -3.51 -6.55
N HIS A 285 8.51 -3.16 -5.46
CA HIS A 285 8.56 -1.82 -4.87
C HIS A 285 9.95 -1.46 -4.33
N CYS A 286 10.66 -2.44 -3.76
CA CYS A 286 12.07 -2.26 -3.35
C CYS A 286 12.98 -1.95 -4.56
N SER A 287 12.82 -2.64 -5.67
CA SER A 287 13.54 -2.37 -6.91
C SER A 287 13.24 -0.96 -7.43
N ASN A 288 11.97 -0.52 -7.43
CA ASN A 288 11.58 0.84 -7.82
C ASN A 288 12.29 1.91 -6.98
N ILE A 289 12.31 1.75 -5.66
CA ILE A 289 13.00 2.67 -4.74
C ILE A 289 14.49 2.72 -5.04
N ALA A 290 15.15 1.55 -5.22
CA ALA A 290 16.57 1.48 -5.51
C ALA A 290 16.92 2.17 -6.83
N VAL A 291 16.12 1.96 -7.88
CA VAL A 291 16.25 2.66 -9.16
C VAL A 291 16.09 4.15 -8.99
N CYS A 292 15.10 4.61 -8.23
CA CYS A 292 14.89 6.03 -7.97
C CYS A 292 16.11 6.67 -7.29
N VAL A 293 16.69 6.02 -6.26
CA VAL A 293 17.91 6.49 -5.60
C VAL A 293 19.10 6.51 -6.56
N SER A 294 19.26 5.50 -7.42
CA SER A 294 20.37 5.42 -8.39
C SER A 294 20.29 6.51 -9.44
N GLN A 295 19.10 6.87 -9.87
CA GLN A 295 18.87 7.85 -10.93
C GLN A 295 18.89 9.30 -10.48
N ILE A 296 18.85 9.58 -9.19
CA ILE A 296 18.84 10.94 -8.63
C ILE A 296 20.00 11.82 -9.14
N HIS A 297 21.13 11.20 -9.45
CA HIS A 297 22.36 11.89 -9.92
C HIS A 297 22.50 11.87 -11.44
N SER A 298 21.79 11.00 -12.16
CA SER A 298 21.93 10.83 -13.60
C SER A 298 21.08 11.78 -14.44
N GLY A 299 20.04 12.38 -13.85
CA GLY A 299 19.12 13.28 -14.54
C GLY A 299 18.24 12.61 -15.62
N SER A 300 18.26 11.28 -15.71
CA SER A 300 17.46 10.46 -16.62
C SER A 300 16.64 9.47 -15.79
N PHE A 301 15.31 9.44 -16.01
CA PHE A 301 14.39 8.54 -15.31
C PHE A 301 13.89 7.40 -16.21
N ASP A 302 14.78 6.79 -17.01
CA ASP A 302 14.44 5.57 -17.75
C ASP A 302 14.83 4.32 -16.95
N THR A 303 13.87 3.83 -16.18
CA THR A 303 14.01 2.66 -15.30
C THR A 303 14.40 1.40 -16.08
N HIS A 304 13.79 1.19 -17.26
CA HIS A 304 14.02 -0.02 -18.03
C HIS A 304 15.43 -0.07 -18.64
N GLU A 305 15.93 1.07 -19.12
CA GLU A 305 17.27 1.16 -19.68
C GLU A 305 18.33 0.93 -18.59
N TYR A 306 18.13 1.51 -17.42
CA TYR A 306 19.02 1.33 -16.27
C TYR A 306 19.08 -0.14 -15.81
N LEU A 307 17.96 -0.79 -15.56
CA LEU A 307 17.90 -2.19 -15.11
C LEU A 307 18.50 -3.15 -16.17
N HIS A 308 18.27 -2.87 -17.46
CA HIS A 308 18.85 -3.66 -18.54
C HIS A 308 20.37 -3.48 -18.66
N ALA A 309 20.90 -2.33 -18.31
CA ALA A 309 22.35 -2.10 -18.27
C ALA A 309 22.97 -2.82 -17.06
N LEU A 310 22.36 -2.67 -15.89
CA LEU A 310 22.81 -3.28 -14.63
C LEU A 310 22.88 -4.82 -14.73
N LYS A 311 21.87 -5.46 -15.32
CA LYS A 311 21.82 -6.93 -15.51
C LYS A 311 22.89 -7.50 -16.44
N LYS A 312 23.63 -6.66 -17.16
CA LYS A 312 24.75 -7.08 -18.02
C LYS A 312 26.13 -6.99 -17.36
N GLU A 313 26.20 -6.43 -16.17
CA GLU A 313 27.45 -6.30 -15.44
C GLU A 313 27.90 -7.64 -14.85
N GLU A 314 29.20 -7.94 -14.88
CA GLU A 314 29.76 -9.17 -14.30
C GLU A 314 29.55 -9.23 -12.78
N GLU A 315 29.53 -8.07 -12.12
CA GLU A 315 29.28 -7.92 -10.69
C GLU A 315 27.88 -8.39 -10.31
N PHE A 316 26.86 -8.01 -11.09
CA PHE A 316 25.49 -8.48 -10.91
C PHE A 316 25.37 -10.01 -10.94
N GLU A 317 25.95 -10.65 -11.93
CA GLU A 317 25.92 -12.10 -12.07
C GLU A 317 26.65 -12.83 -10.92
N SER A 318 27.73 -12.23 -10.41
CA SER A 318 28.45 -12.77 -9.26
C SER A 318 27.62 -12.72 -8.00
N GLU A 319 27.01 -11.56 -7.72
CA GLU A 319 26.19 -11.31 -6.55
C GLU A 319 24.92 -12.14 -6.55
N TYR A 320 24.21 -12.21 -7.69
CA TYR A 320 23.05 -13.08 -7.86
C TYR A 320 23.37 -14.55 -7.53
N LYS A 321 24.54 -15.06 -7.97
CA LYS A 321 24.93 -16.44 -7.68
C LYS A 321 25.25 -16.67 -6.20
N GLU A 322 25.79 -15.69 -5.51
CA GLU A 322 26.05 -15.76 -4.07
C GLU A 322 24.77 -15.73 -3.27
N LEU A 323 23.87 -14.78 -3.58
CA LEU A 323 22.56 -14.65 -2.96
C LEU A 323 21.69 -15.89 -3.19
N LYS A 324 21.73 -16.48 -4.38
CA LYS A 324 21.02 -17.71 -4.70
C LYS A 324 21.50 -18.91 -3.87
N LYS A 325 22.76 -18.95 -3.46
CA LYS A 325 23.27 -19.95 -2.51
C LYS A 325 22.83 -19.66 -1.08
N GLN A 326 22.79 -18.40 -0.70
CA GLN A 326 22.36 -17.95 0.63
C GLN A 326 20.90 -18.30 0.91
N TYR A 327 20.03 -18.11 -0.09
CA TYR A 327 18.58 -18.35 0.02
C TYR A 327 18.15 -19.68 -0.64
N GLN A 328 18.99 -20.70 -0.53
CA GLN A 328 18.67 -22.00 -1.06
C GLN A 328 17.51 -22.66 -0.30
N LEU A 329 16.48 -23.10 -1.03
CA LEU A 329 15.36 -23.81 -0.44
C LEU A 329 15.81 -25.16 0.16
N PRO A 330 15.19 -25.61 1.26
CA PRO A 330 15.45 -26.92 1.82
C PRO A 330 15.22 -28.03 0.80
N THR A 331 16.06 -29.05 0.81
CA THR A 331 15.86 -30.22 -0.05
C THR A 331 14.62 -30.98 0.44
N LEU A 332 13.62 -31.16 -0.44
CA LEU A 332 12.42 -31.92 -0.12
C LEU A 332 12.81 -33.35 0.30
N LYS A 333 12.42 -33.75 1.50
CA LYS A 333 12.54 -35.14 1.93
C LYS A 333 11.46 -35.95 1.20
N ALA A 334 11.88 -36.94 0.41
CA ALA A 334 11.03 -37.82 -0.38
C ALA A 334 10.02 -38.58 0.51
#